data_41e49f546362449b8130ed1670ca0e75
#
_entry.id   41e49f546362449b8130ed1670ca0e75
#
_cell.length_a   1.000
_cell.length_b   1.000
_cell.length_c   1.000
_cell.angle_alpha   90.00
_cell.angle_beta   90.00
_cell.angle_gamma   90.00
#
_symmetry.space_group_name_H-M   'P 1'
#
loop_
_entity.id
_entity.type
_entity.pdbx_description
1 polymer ?
#
loop_
_entity_poly.entity_id
_entity_poly.type
_entity_poly.pdbx_seq_one_letter_code
_entity_poly.pdbx_strand_id
1 'polypeptide(L)'
;MEKKRRKNCERWVEKSIKKYGSIFNYDQAIKKYKTQKKPKVLIVCNEHNHEFLESPDKHVQLKYGGCKYCEAEAVTAASLKKEKKKFFTWFHENRAKNLEIVSEFLGMTQPLLFKCKIHTQKDPEEFLPTRMMHGPGYGWGCSICAREATSESGRLNVEQLGSGFITNR
;
A
#
# COMPACT_ATOMS: atom_id res chain seq x y z
N MET A 1 17.57 -7.78 -46.22
CA MET A 1 17.81 -7.62 -44.78
C MET A 1 16.74 -6.69 -44.14
N GLU A 2 16.33 -5.64 -44.80
CA GLU A 2 15.37 -4.64 -44.24
C GLU A 2 13.96 -5.18 -43.98
N LYS A 3 13.36 -5.96 -44.88
CA LYS A 3 12.08 -6.64 -44.71
C LYS A 3 12.03 -7.51 -43.43
N LYS A 4 13.11 -8.27 -43.16
CA LYS A 4 13.18 -9.13 -41.95
C LYS A 4 13.25 -8.29 -40.66
N ARG A 5 13.98 -7.18 -40.69
CA ARG A 5 14.10 -6.24 -39.58
C ARG A 5 12.76 -5.61 -39.27
N ARG A 6 12.03 -5.13 -40.26
CA ARG A 6 10.70 -4.53 -40.13
C ARG A 6 9.69 -5.52 -39.51
N LYS A 7 9.61 -6.74 -40.04
CA LYS A 7 8.74 -7.79 -39.50
C LYS A 7 9.05 -8.15 -38.05
N ASN A 8 10.33 -8.16 -37.64
CA ASN A 8 10.73 -8.41 -36.26
C ASN A 8 10.35 -7.25 -35.34
N CYS A 9 10.46 -6.01 -35.80
CA CYS A 9 10.02 -4.82 -35.07
C CYS A 9 8.51 -4.84 -34.84
N GLU A 10 7.74 -5.09 -35.88
CA GLU A 10 6.27 -5.18 -35.80
C GLU A 10 5.84 -6.24 -34.77
N ARG A 11 6.41 -7.44 -34.84
CA ARG A 11 6.13 -8.51 -33.86
C ARG A 11 6.51 -8.13 -32.42
N TRP A 12 7.58 -7.39 -32.25
CA TRP A 12 7.97 -6.92 -30.93
C TRP A 12 6.97 -5.89 -30.38
N VAL A 13 6.57 -4.92 -31.21
CA VAL A 13 5.56 -3.91 -30.83
C VAL A 13 4.22 -4.58 -30.52
N GLU A 14 3.74 -5.51 -31.34
CA GLU A 14 2.53 -6.27 -31.10
C GLU A 14 2.58 -7.02 -29.74
N LYS A 15 3.68 -7.69 -29.45
CA LYS A 15 3.88 -8.37 -28.14
C LYS A 15 3.85 -7.37 -26.99
N SER A 16 4.46 -6.21 -27.17
CA SER A 16 4.52 -5.17 -26.15
C SER A 16 3.13 -4.58 -25.90
N ILE A 17 2.37 -4.27 -26.96
CA ILE A 17 1.00 -3.79 -26.86
C ILE A 17 0.09 -4.84 -26.21
N LYS A 18 0.23 -6.11 -26.60
CA LYS A 18 -0.52 -7.20 -25.99
C LYS A 18 -0.28 -7.32 -24.48
N LYS A 19 0.94 -7.03 -24.03
CA LYS A 19 1.33 -7.16 -22.63
C LYS A 19 0.98 -5.93 -21.79
N TYR A 20 1.16 -4.73 -22.34
CA TYR A 20 1.08 -3.47 -21.59
C TYR A 20 -0.06 -2.56 -22.06
N GLY A 21 -0.83 -2.95 -23.08
CA GLY A 21 -1.87 -2.09 -23.65
C GLY A 21 -1.29 -0.80 -24.25
N SER A 22 -1.91 0.32 -23.92
CA SER A 22 -1.53 1.67 -24.36
C SER A 22 -0.60 2.41 -23.39
N ILE A 23 -0.05 1.72 -22.39
CA ILE A 23 0.83 2.35 -21.37
C ILE A 23 2.08 2.94 -22.01
N PHE A 24 2.61 2.36 -23.09
CA PHE A 24 3.83 2.80 -23.73
C PHE A 24 3.62 3.22 -25.19
N ASN A 25 4.32 4.28 -25.60
CA ASN A 25 4.46 4.72 -26.98
C ASN A 25 5.78 4.21 -27.57
N TYR A 26 5.72 3.64 -28.76
CA TYR A 26 6.85 3.01 -29.45
C TYR A 26 7.29 3.74 -30.74
N ASP A 27 6.74 4.90 -31.07
CA ASP A 27 7.02 5.61 -32.33
C ASP A 27 8.51 5.91 -32.53
N GLN A 28 9.17 6.35 -31.46
CA GLN A 28 10.61 6.60 -31.50
C GLN A 28 11.43 5.31 -31.48
N ALA A 29 10.93 4.28 -30.83
CA ALA A 29 11.57 2.98 -30.76
C ALA A 29 11.60 2.31 -32.13
N ILE A 30 10.51 2.37 -32.90
CA ILE A 30 10.38 1.78 -34.23
C ILE A 30 11.45 2.35 -35.20
N LYS A 31 11.68 3.66 -35.16
CA LYS A 31 12.69 4.34 -36.02
C LYS A 31 14.11 3.83 -35.77
N LYS A 32 14.45 3.50 -34.52
CA LYS A 32 15.81 3.07 -34.09
C LYS A 32 15.97 1.56 -33.94
N TYR A 33 14.93 0.78 -34.13
CA TYR A 33 14.98 -0.67 -33.99
C TYR A 33 15.96 -1.32 -34.98
N LYS A 34 16.92 -2.12 -34.48
CA LYS A 34 17.82 -2.93 -35.28
C LYS A 34 17.67 -4.43 -34.98
N THR A 35 17.74 -4.80 -33.73
CA THR A 35 17.57 -6.18 -33.27
C THR A 35 16.83 -6.21 -31.90
N GLN A 36 16.44 -7.39 -31.45
CA GLN A 36 15.78 -7.53 -30.14
C GLN A 36 16.69 -7.24 -28.96
N LYS A 37 18.00 -7.44 -29.11
CA LYS A 37 18.97 -7.29 -28.00
C LYS A 37 19.68 -5.94 -28.00
N LYS A 38 19.96 -5.36 -29.16
CA LYS A 38 20.71 -4.10 -29.29
C LYS A 38 20.35 -3.38 -30.62
N PRO A 39 20.41 -2.04 -30.66
CA PRO A 39 20.67 -1.11 -29.56
C PRO A 39 19.44 -0.99 -28.66
N LYS A 40 19.61 -0.31 -27.50
CA LYS A 40 18.47 0.18 -26.71
C LYS A 40 17.67 1.14 -27.55
N VAL A 41 16.35 1.10 -27.39
CA VAL A 41 15.40 1.97 -28.08
C VAL A 41 14.74 2.91 -27.08
N LEU A 42 14.35 4.09 -27.52
CA LEU A 42 13.62 5.05 -26.69
C LEU A 42 12.17 4.64 -26.63
N ILE A 43 11.66 4.45 -25.42
CA ILE A 43 10.27 4.12 -25.10
C ILE A 43 9.72 5.21 -24.22
N VAL A 44 8.49 5.65 -24.47
CA VAL A 44 7.82 6.67 -23.68
C VAL A 44 6.71 6.00 -22.88
N CYS A 45 6.67 6.21 -21.58
CA CYS A 45 5.55 5.84 -20.73
C CYS A 45 4.48 6.94 -20.81
N ASN A 46 3.30 6.62 -21.32
CA ASN A 46 2.21 7.59 -21.47
C ASN A 46 1.62 8.03 -20.13
N GLU A 47 1.57 7.12 -19.13
CA GLU A 47 1.02 7.43 -17.81
C GLU A 47 1.89 8.43 -17.02
N HIS A 48 3.21 8.31 -17.17
CA HIS A 48 4.16 9.15 -16.40
C HIS A 48 4.86 10.20 -17.24
N ASN A 49 4.56 10.27 -18.55
CA ASN A 49 5.30 11.10 -19.52
C ASN A 49 6.82 10.95 -19.38
N HIS A 50 7.28 9.71 -19.15
CA HIS A 50 8.65 9.38 -18.84
C HIS A 50 9.30 8.64 -19.99
N GLU A 51 10.40 9.21 -20.50
CA GLU A 51 11.23 8.62 -21.55
C GLU A 51 12.35 7.77 -20.93
N PHE A 52 12.56 6.58 -21.46
CA PHE A 52 13.64 5.70 -21.02
C PHE A 52 14.20 4.84 -22.17
N LEU A 53 15.43 4.39 -22.00
CA LEU A 53 16.12 3.54 -22.96
C LEU A 53 16.15 2.10 -22.47
N GLU A 54 15.55 1.19 -23.25
CA GLU A 54 15.63 -0.25 -22.95
C GLU A 54 15.77 -1.08 -24.23
N SER A 55 16.36 -2.27 -24.11
CA SER A 55 16.39 -3.21 -25.23
C SER A 55 15.00 -3.80 -25.46
N PRO A 56 14.59 -4.01 -26.72
CA PRO A 56 13.28 -4.56 -27.04
C PRO A 56 12.96 -5.88 -26.33
N ASP A 57 13.94 -6.77 -26.21
CA ASP A 57 13.77 -8.06 -25.54
C ASP A 57 13.56 -7.89 -24.03
N LYS A 58 14.40 -7.09 -23.39
CA LYS A 58 14.28 -6.83 -21.94
C LYS A 58 12.99 -6.09 -21.59
N HIS A 59 12.56 -5.12 -22.42
CA HIS A 59 11.29 -4.44 -22.22
C HIS A 59 10.12 -5.41 -22.10
N VAL A 60 10.01 -6.38 -23.02
CA VAL A 60 8.94 -7.40 -22.99
C VAL A 60 9.07 -8.36 -21.79
N GLN A 61 10.29 -8.64 -21.32
CA GLN A 61 10.52 -9.53 -20.17
C GLN A 61 10.18 -8.87 -18.84
N LEU A 62 10.39 -7.56 -18.69
CA LEU A 62 10.11 -6.81 -17.47
C LEU A 62 8.62 -6.80 -17.16
N LYS A 63 8.27 -6.90 -15.88
CA LYS A 63 6.87 -6.88 -15.44
C LYS A 63 6.18 -5.55 -15.72
N TYR A 64 6.90 -4.45 -15.55
CA TYR A 64 6.40 -3.06 -15.71
C TYR A 64 7.07 -2.34 -16.88
N GLY A 65 7.54 -3.06 -17.87
CA GLY A 65 8.09 -2.52 -19.11
C GLY A 65 9.40 -1.71 -18.97
N GLY A 66 9.95 -1.56 -17.76
CA GLY A 66 11.17 -0.79 -17.48
C GLY A 66 10.94 0.68 -17.13
N CYS A 67 9.68 1.14 -17.04
CA CYS A 67 9.39 2.43 -16.45
C CYS A 67 9.53 2.37 -14.92
N LYS A 68 10.47 3.15 -14.37
CA LYS A 68 10.74 3.17 -12.92
C LYS A 68 9.56 3.66 -12.09
N TYR A 69 8.72 4.51 -12.62
CA TYR A 69 7.54 5.02 -11.92
C TYR A 69 6.43 3.98 -11.87
N CYS A 70 6.12 3.29 -12.98
CA CYS A 70 5.19 2.16 -12.97
C CYS A 70 5.63 1.07 -11.98
N GLU A 71 6.93 0.79 -11.91
CA GLU A 71 7.48 -0.18 -10.96
C GLU A 71 7.32 0.29 -9.51
N ALA A 72 7.64 1.55 -9.21
CA ALA A 72 7.51 2.14 -7.88
C ALA A 72 6.05 2.14 -7.40
N GLU A 73 5.11 2.54 -8.25
CA GLU A 73 3.68 2.52 -7.94
C GLU A 73 3.16 1.11 -7.66
N ALA A 74 3.56 0.15 -8.49
CA ALA A 74 3.15 -1.24 -8.31
C ALA A 74 3.72 -1.85 -7.02
N VAL A 75 4.97 -1.51 -6.65
CA VAL A 75 5.58 -1.92 -5.38
C VAL A 75 4.83 -1.31 -4.20
N THR A 76 4.53 -0.01 -4.28
CA THR A 76 3.76 0.69 -3.25
C THR A 76 2.37 0.10 -3.09
N ALA A 77 1.64 -0.12 -4.18
CA ALA A 77 0.31 -0.74 -4.15
C ALA A 77 0.34 -2.16 -3.57
N ALA A 78 1.36 -2.96 -3.91
CA ALA A 78 1.52 -4.31 -3.37
C ALA A 78 1.81 -4.29 -1.86
N SER A 79 2.64 -3.35 -1.40
CA SER A 79 2.93 -3.14 0.02
C SER A 79 1.67 -2.74 0.79
N LEU A 80 0.93 -1.75 0.29
CA LEU A 80 -0.32 -1.29 0.88
C LEU A 80 -1.36 -2.42 0.98
N LYS A 81 -1.48 -3.23 -0.07
CA LYS A 81 -2.38 -4.39 -0.06
C LYS A 81 -2.00 -5.41 1.02
N LYS A 82 -0.71 -5.67 1.19
CA LYS A 82 -0.18 -6.58 2.22
C LYS A 82 -0.43 -6.03 3.63
N GLU A 83 -0.15 -4.74 3.84
CA GLU A 83 -0.40 -4.05 5.10
C GLU A 83 -1.89 -4.04 5.45
N LYS A 84 -2.74 -3.71 4.48
CA LYS A 84 -4.20 -3.73 4.63
C LYS A 84 -4.67 -5.11 5.09
N LYS A 85 -4.25 -6.17 4.39
CA LYS A 85 -4.62 -7.55 4.77
C LYS A 85 -4.18 -7.87 6.20
N LYS A 86 -2.93 -7.57 6.57
CA LYS A 86 -2.39 -7.81 7.92
C LYS A 86 -3.19 -7.07 8.99
N PHE A 87 -3.45 -5.78 8.77
CA PHE A 87 -4.19 -4.95 9.72
C PHE A 87 -5.64 -5.43 9.88
N PHE A 88 -6.36 -5.69 8.79
CA PHE A 88 -7.75 -6.11 8.86
C PHE A 88 -7.91 -7.50 9.49
N THR A 89 -7.01 -8.45 9.22
CA THR A 89 -7.01 -9.74 9.93
C THR A 89 -6.87 -9.53 11.43
N TRP A 90 -5.85 -8.78 11.86
CA TRP A 90 -5.66 -8.44 13.28
C TRP A 90 -6.87 -7.70 13.87
N PHE A 91 -7.43 -6.72 13.15
CA PHE A 91 -8.57 -5.93 13.61
C PHE A 91 -9.80 -6.82 13.84
N HIS A 92 -10.11 -7.71 12.91
CA HIS A 92 -11.24 -8.64 13.05
C HIS A 92 -11.09 -9.56 14.26
N GLU A 93 -9.90 -10.06 14.50
CA GLU A 93 -9.61 -10.94 15.64
C GLU A 93 -9.67 -10.21 16.99
N ASN A 94 -9.25 -8.96 17.02
CA ASN A 94 -9.00 -8.26 18.29
C ASN A 94 -9.97 -7.11 18.61
N ARG A 95 -10.58 -6.45 17.61
CA ARG A 95 -11.31 -5.18 17.80
C ARG A 95 -12.68 -5.10 17.14
N ALA A 96 -12.96 -5.86 16.10
CA ALA A 96 -14.19 -5.76 15.31
C ALA A 96 -15.48 -5.98 16.14
N LYS A 97 -15.38 -6.61 17.30
CA LYS A 97 -16.51 -6.77 18.24
C LYS A 97 -17.00 -5.40 18.75
N ASN A 98 -16.08 -4.51 19.09
CA ASN A 98 -16.37 -3.25 19.77
C ASN A 98 -16.21 -2.01 18.88
N LEU A 99 -15.54 -2.16 17.74
CA LEU A 99 -15.22 -1.06 16.82
C LEU A 99 -15.66 -1.37 15.40
N GLU A 100 -15.93 -0.30 14.67
CA GLU A 100 -16.18 -0.30 13.23
C GLU A 100 -15.21 0.68 12.55
N ILE A 101 -14.66 0.32 11.41
CA ILE A 101 -13.83 1.20 10.57
C ILE A 101 -14.77 1.94 9.63
N VAL A 102 -14.74 3.28 9.65
CA VAL A 102 -15.65 4.14 8.89
C VAL A 102 -14.95 4.97 7.80
N SER A 103 -13.63 4.82 7.64
CA SER A 103 -12.87 5.46 6.58
C SER A 103 -12.04 4.47 5.77
N GLU A 104 -11.46 4.94 4.66
CA GLU A 104 -10.59 4.12 3.83
C GLU A 104 -9.21 3.92 4.46
N PHE A 105 -8.67 2.70 4.33
CA PHE A 105 -7.31 2.39 4.77
C PHE A 105 -6.27 2.89 3.76
N LEU A 106 -5.50 3.90 4.14
CA LEU A 106 -4.46 4.53 3.33
C LEU A 106 -3.04 4.09 3.71
N GLY A 107 -2.88 3.24 4.74
CA GLY A 107 -1.59 2.73 5.21
C GLY A 107 -1.51 2.67 6.72
N MET A 108 -0.47 1.98 7.22
CA MET A 108 -0.28 1.75 8.66
C MET A 108 0.02 3.03 9.46
N THR A 109 0.60 4.03 8.81
CA THR A 109 1.00 5.31 9.40
C THR A 109 0.03 6.46 9.11
N GLN A 110 -1.06 6.17 8.40
CA GLN A 110 -2.11 7.15 8.11
C GLN A 110 -3.26 6.99 9.09
N PRO A 111 -3.88 8.09 9.55
CA PRO A 111 -5.03 8.03 10.43
C PRO A 111 -6.20 7.25 9.81
N LEU A 112 -6.87 6.47 10.63
CA LEU A 112 -8.05 5.70 10.27
C LEU A 112 -9.16 6.03 11.27
N LEU A 113 -10.36 6.30 10.78
CA LEU A 113 -11.52 6.64 11.62
C LEU A 113 -12.21 5.39 12.12
N PHE A 114 -12.45 5.35 13.43
CA PHE A 114 -13.13 4.26 14.12
C PHE A 114 -14.37 4.76 14.84
N LYS A 115 -15.47 4.06 14.68
CA LYS A 115 -16.70 4.26 15.43
C LYS A 115 -16.81 3.20 16.52
N CYS A 116 -17.04 3.64 17.75
CA CYS A 116 -17.28 2.73 18.87
C CYS A 116 -18.70 2.19 18.83
N LYS A 117 -18.88 0.88 18.92
CA LYS A 117 -20.19 0.22 18.98
C LYS A 117 -20.79 0.24 20.38
N ILE A 118 -19.96 0.47 21.41
CA ILE A 118 -20.39 0.60 22.81
C ILE A 118 -20.85 2.04 23.08
N HIS A 119 -20.04 3.03 22.67
CA HIS A 119 -20.31 4.46 22.85
C HIS A 119 -20.85 5.06 21.55
N THR A 120 -22.05 4.66 21.16
CA THR A 120 -22.67 4.98 19.87
C THR A 120 -22.95 6.46 19.66
N GLN A 121 -23.10 7.23 20.73
CA GLN A 121 -23.34 8.68 20.69
C GLN A 121 -22.06 9.50 20.44
N LYS A 122 -20.90 8.85 20.48
CA LYS A 122 -19.62 9.51 20.24
C LYS A 122 -19.30 9.53 18.75
N ASP A 123 -18.81 10.66 18.27
CA ASP A 123 -18.28 10.80 16.92
C ASP A 123 -17.10 9.85 16.69
N PRO A 124 -16.88 9.41 15.44
CA PRO A 124 -15.72 8.61 15.09
C PRO A 124 -14.41 9.30 15.47
N GLU A 125 -13.46 8.53 15.98
CA GLU A 125 -12.15 9.02 16.40
C GLU A 125 -11.04 8.51 15.48
N GLU A 126 -10.01 9.34 15.29
CA GLU A 126 -8.82 9.00 14.48
C GLU A 126 -7.78 8.29 15.33
N PHE A 127 -7.32 7.13 14.83
CA PHE A 127 -6.19 6.39 15.39
C PHE A 127 -5.28 5.87 14.29
N LEU A 128 -3.98 5.82 14.58
CA LEU A 128 -3.01 5.19 13.68
C LEU A 128 -3.10 3.68 13.79
N PRO A 129 -3.26 2.93 12.68
CA PRO A 129 -3.27 1.46 12.70
C PRO A 129 -2.06 0.83 13.41
N THR A 130 -0.86 1.39 13.23
CA THR A 130 0.36 0.95 13.93
C THR A 130 0.24 1.04 15.45
N ARG A 131 -0.31 2.13 15.97
CA ARG A 131 -0.50 2.31 17.41
C ARG A 131 -1.52 1.35 17.97
N MET A 132 -2.60 1.09 17.24
CA MET A 132 -3.60 0.12 17.65
C MET A 132 -3.05 -1.30 17.75
N MET A 133 -2.16 -1.70 16.82
CA MET A 133 -1.59 -3.05 16.81
C MET A 133 -0.47 -3.26 17.85
N HIS A 134 0.32 -2.23 18.14
CA HIS A 134 1.59 -2.39 18.87
C HIS A 134 1.73 -1.47 20.09
N GLY A 135 0.81 -0.53 20.30
CA GLY A 135 0.90 0.43 21.40
C GLY A 135 0.30 -0.10 22.70
N PRO A 136 1.01 0.00 23.83
CA PRO A 136 0.41 -0.25 25.14
C PRO A 136 -0.65 0.82 25.42
N GLY A 137 -1.88 0.39 25.68
CA GLY A 137 -2.99 1.27 26.06
C GLY A 137 -3.70 2.05 24.93
N TYR A 138 -3.16 2.06 23.71
CA TYR A 138 -3.78 2.76 22.56
C TYR A 138 -4.64 1.88 21.65
N GLY A 139 -4.75 0.59 21.97
CA GLY A 139 -5.48 -0.36 21.15
C GLY A 139 -7.02 -0.30 21.28
N TRP A 140 -7.56 0.69 22.00
CA TRP A 140 -8.99 0.74 22.29
C TRP A 140 -9.81 1.33 21.14
N GLY A 141 -9.23 2.23 20.33
CA GLY A 141 -9.92 2.90 19.22
C GLY A 141 -11.13 3.75 19.64
N CYS A 142 -11.27 3.99 20.94
CA CYS A 142 -12.27 4.85 21.56
C CYS A 142 -11.68 5.39 22.87
N SER A 143 -11.63 6.69 23.02
CA SER A 143 -11.04 7.35 24.19
C SER A 143 -11.83 7.09 25.48
N ILE A 144 -13.14 6.84 25.39
CA ILE A 144 -13.97 6.50 26.55
C ILE A 144 -13.63 5.07 27.01
N CYS A 145 -13.64 4.09 26.09
CA CYS A 145 -13.23 2.71 26.43
C CYS A 145 -11.82 2.65 27.03
N ALA A 146 -10.87 3.45 26.51
CA ALA A 146 -9.52 3.53 27.04
C ALA A 146 -9.49 4.05 28.48
N ARG A 147 -10.30 5.06 28.79
CA ARG A 147 -10.41 5.66 30.12
C ARG A 147 -11.05 4.70 31.11
N GLU A 148 -12.13 4.02 30.71
CA GLU A 148 -12.82 3.02 31.54
C GLU A 148 -11.88 1.86 31.88
N ALA A 149 -11.17 1.30 30.88
CA ALA A 149 -10.22 0.22 31.10
C ALA A 149 -9.05 0.62 32.02
N THR A 150 -8.55 1.86 31.89
CA THR A 150 -7.48 2.38 32.74
C THR A 150 -7.98 2.57 34.18
N SER A 151 -9.20 3.06 34.33
CA SER A 151 -9.87 3.24 35.62
C SER A 151 -10.10 1.90 36.34
N GLU A 152 -10.58 0.89 35.61
CA GLU A 152 -10.81 -0.46 36.13
C GLU A 152 -9.49 -1.16 36.53
N SER A 153 -8.44 -1.07 35.67
CA SER A 153 -7.12 -1.58 36.01
C SER A 153 -6.53 -0.88 37.24
N GLY A 154 -6.76 0.43 37.39
CA GLY A 154 -6.37 1.19 38.57
C GLY A 154 -7.09 0.72 39.84
N ARG A 155 -8.41 0.45 39.75
CA ARG A 155 -9.20 -0.07 40.88
C ARG A 155 -8.73 -1.47 41.29
N LEU A 156 -8.53 -2.38 40.33
CA LEU A 156 -8.04 -3.73 40.61
C LEU A 156 -6.65 -3.72 41.26
N ASN A 157 -5.76 -2.83 40.82
CA ASN A 157 -4.43 -2.68 41.42
C ASN A 157 -4.53 -2.16 42.86
N VAL A 158 -5.41 -1.21 43.15
CA VAL A 158 -5.65 -0.71 44.51
C VAL A 158 -6.23 -1.79 45.40
N GLU A 159 -7.17 -2.58 44.90
CA GLU A 159 -7.78 -3.70 45.63
C GLU A 159 -6.76 -4.82 45.94
N GLN A 160 -5.88 -5.13 44.95
CA GLN A 160 -4.85 -6.20 45.14
C GLN A 160 -3.67 -5.80 45.99
N LEU A 161 -3.26 -4.53 45.94
CA LEU A 161 -2.04 -4.04 46.65
C LEU A 161 -2.34 -3.38 47.97
N GLY A 162 -3.62 -3.22 48.35
CA GLY A 162 -4.02 -2.49 49.57
C GLY A 162 -3.74 -0.99 49.44
N SER A 163 -4.32 -0.21 50.38
CA SER A 163 -4.24 1.26 50.37
C SER A 163 -2.83 1.85 50.69
N GLY A 164 -1.83 1.01 50.81
CA GLY A 164 -0.46 1.41 51.18
C GLY A 164 0.42 1.96 50.05
N PHE A 165 -0.04 1.94 48.80
CA PHE A 165 0.76 2.37 47.65
C PHE A 165 0.33 3.73 47.03
N ILE A 166 -0.44 4.53 47.76
CA ILE A 166 -0.62 5.94 47.40
C ILE A 166 0.53 6.72 48.05
N THR A 167 1.71 6.56 47.48
CA THR A 167 2.84 7.41 47.84
C THR A 167 3.32 8.20 46.65
N ASN A 168 3.13 9.51 46.76
CA ASN A 168 4.01 10.57 46.28
C ASN A 168 4.48 10.53 44.82
N ARG A 169 3.79 11.31 44.02
CA ARG A 169 4.51 12.18 43.06
C ARG A 169 4.08 13.62 43.25
#